data_da6ccfee312b683997ead86e7b4eea17
#
_entry.id   da6ccfee312b683997ead86e7b4eea17
#
_cell.length_a   1.000
_cell.length_b   1.000
_cell.length_c   1.000
_cell.angle_alpha   90.00
_cell.angle_beta   90.00
_cell.angle_gamma   90.00
#
_symmetry.space_group_name_H-M   'P 1'
#
loop_
_entity.id
_entity.type
_entity.pdbx_description
1 polymer ?
#
loop_
_entity_poly.entity_id
_entity_poly.type
_entity_poly.pdbx_seq_one_letter_code
_entity_poly.pdbx_strand_id
1 'polypeptide(L)'
;MKSQKATPRGDNLRLYFIVCIFAILCVTLGVSALLTLLLEWLTNTHFTVPTIVWMVLFSVVLGGGLSIIMSRFFLRPVTRMGRAMERVAAGDFTVRLDNPGALGEMRDSYAHFNTMTRALAATETLQSDFISNVSHEFKTPINAIEGYASLLEGEPSPEEQRACVEKILFNTRRLSALTGNI
;
A
#
# COMPACT_ATOMS: atom_id res chain seq x y z
N MET A 1 -14.72 4.39 27.49
CA MET A 1 -13.48 3.66 27.18
C MET A 1 -13.82 2.17 27.02
N LYS A 2 -14.19 1.70 25.80
CA LYS A 2 -14.47 0.29 25.52
C LYS A 2 -13.17 -0.36 25.06
N SER A 3 -12.64 -1.26 25.87
CA SER A 3 -11.51 -2.14 25.56
C SER A 3 -11.86 -2.96 24.32
N GLN A 4 -11.22 -2.66 23.19
CA GLN A 4 -11.24 -3.51 21.99
C GLN A 4 -10.42 -4.77 22.31
N LYS A 5 -11.10 -5.88 22.59
CA LYS A 5 -10.50 -7.21 22.63
C LYS A 5 -9.87 -7.47 21.28
N ALA A 6 -8.54 -7.45 21.24
CA ALA A 6 -7.76 -7.93 20.11
C ALA A 6 -8.10 -9.41 19.91
N THR A 7 -8.80 -9.73 18.84
CA THR A 7 -9.00 -11.11 18.39
C THR A 7 -7.66 -11.68 17.97
N PRO A 8 -7.29 -12.91 18.40
CA PRO A 8 -6.02 -13.55 18.03
C PRO A 8 -6.09 -14.05 16.59
N ARG A 9 -6.04 -13.13 15.61
CA ARG A 9 -6.15 -13.44 14.19
C ARG A 9 -4.84 -13.96 13.57
N GLY A 10 -3.70 -13.67 14.21
CA GLY A 10 -2.38 -14.08 13.73
C GLY A 10 -2.04 -15.56 14.02
N ASP A 11 -2.65 -16.15 15.06
CA ASP A 11 -2.40 -17.55 15.40
C ASP A 11 -3.08 -18.51 14.42
N ASN A 12 -4.19 -18.11 13.83
CA ASN A 12 -4.91 -18.92 12.85
C ASN A 12 -4.09 -19.11 11.55
N LEU A 13 -3.39 -18.08 11.07
CA LEU A 13 -2.59 -18.19 9.85
C LEU A 13 -1.41 -19.15 10.02
N ARG A 14 -0.73 -19.10 11.17
CA ARG A 14 0.35 -20.04 11.51
C ARG A 14 -0.18 -21.47 11.63
N LEU A 15 -1.33 -21.64 12.29
CA LEU A 15 -1.97 -22.93 12.45
C LEU A 15 -2.40 -23.50 11.09
N TYR A 16 -3.02 -22.71 10.22
CA TYR A 16 -3.36 -23.11 8.84
C TYR A 16 -2.13 -23.53 8.04
N PHE A 17 -1.04 -22.79 8.16
CA PHE A 17 0.20 -23.11 7.45
C PHE A 17 0.80 -24.44 7.92
N ILE A 18 0.86 -24.68 9.24
CA ILE A 18 1.34 -25.93 9.84
C ILE A 18 0.45 -27.09 9.44
N VAL A 19 -0.88 -26.92 9.54
CA VAL A 19 -1.86 -27.95 9.16
C VAL A 19 -1.76 -28.28 7.68
N CYS A 20 -1.56 -27.27 6.82
CA CYS A 20 -1.41 -27.46 5.38
C CYS A 20 -0.15 -28.26 5.04
N ILE A 21 1.00 -27.94 5.66
CA ILE A 21 2.26 -28.69 5.48
C ILE A 21 2.09 -30.14 5.96
N PHE A 22 1.47 -30.31 7.14
CA PHE A 22 1.23 -31.65 7.69
C PHE A 22 0.27 -32.48 6.83
N ALA A 23 -0.81 -31.88 6.34
CA ALA A 23 -1.75 -32.52 5.42
C ALA A 23 -1.06 -32.94 4.10
N ILE A 24 -0.17 -32.09 3.58
CA ILE A 24 0.64 -32.40 2.39
C ILE A 24 1.51 -33.62 2.62
N LEU A 25 2.23 -33.65 3.75
CA LEU A 25 3.07 -34.78 4.10
C LEU A 25 2.24 -36.08 4.27
N CYS A 26 1.10 -36.02 4.94
CA CYS A 26 0.23 -37.18 5.11
C CYS A 26 -0.33 -37.68 3.76
N VAL A 27 -0.77 -36.77 2.89
CA VAL A 27 -1.29 -37.12 1.56
C VAL A 27 -0.18 -37.73 0.69
N THR A 28 1.03 -37.19 0.69
CA THR A 28 2.14 -37.71 -0.11
C THR A 28 2.54 -39.12 0.36
N LEU A 29 2.60 -39.35 1.68
CA LEU A 29 2.88 -40.67 2.24
C LEU A 29 1.76 -41.68 1.95
N GLY A 30 0.49 -41.29 2.12
CA GLY A 30 -0.67 -42.14 1.88
C GLY A 30 -0.81 -42.58 0.42
N VAL A 31 -0.66 -41.60 -0.53
CA VAL A 31 -0.74 -41.89 -1.98
C VAL A 31 0.45 -42.76 -2.42
N SER A 32 1.66 -42.52 -1.89
CA SER A 32 2.83 -43.34 -2.18
C SER A 32 2.62 -44.77 -1.71
N ALA A 33 2.13 -44.99 -0.49
CA ALA A 33 1.84 -46.34 0.05
C ALA A 33 0.75 -47.05 -0.78
N LEU A 34 -0.32 -46.33 -1.16
CA LEU A 34 -1.40 -46.89 -1.96
C LEU A 34 -0.90 -47.32 -3.36
N LEU A 35 -0.05 -46.50 -3.99
CA LEU A 35 0.50 -46.76 -5.31
C LEU A 35 1.42 -47.98 -5.31
N THR A 36 2.22 -48.19 -4.27
CA THR A 36 3.08 -49.36 -4.14
C THR A 36 2.25 -50.65 -3.95
N LEU A 37 1.21 -50.62 -3.12
CA LEU A 37 0.31 -51.75 -2.94
C LEU A 37 -0.46 -52.10 -4.22
N LEU A 38 -0.89 -51.10 -4.98
CA LEU A 38 -1.59 -51.26 -6.25
C LEU A 38 -0.68 -51.89 -7.32
N LEU A 39 0.58 -51.46 -7.41
CA LEU A 39 1.59 -51.98 -8.32
C LEU A 39 1.95 -53.44 -7.97
N GLU A 40 2.14 -53.79 -6.69
CA GLU A 40 2.38 -55.15 -6.26
C GLU A 40 1.20 -56.08 -6.59
N TRP A 41 -0.04 -55.58 -6.43
CA TRP A 41 -1.25 -56.36 -6.76
C TRP A 41 -1.40 -56.57 -8.28
N LEU A 42 -1.08 -55.54 -9.12
CA LEU A 42 -1.27 -55.57 -10.57
C LEU A 42 -0.21 -56.46 -11.28
N THR A 43 1.02 -56.46 -10.75
CA THR A 43 2.14 -57.14 -11.40
C THR A 43 2.41 -58.54 -10.87
N ASN A 44 1.74 -58.90 -9.77
CA ASN A 44 1.94 -60.15 -9.02
C ASN A 44 3.44 -60.49 -8.79
N THR A 45 4.28 -59.45 -8.77
CA THR A 45 5.72 -59.54 -8.57
C THR A 45 6.10 -58.65 -7.42
N HIS A 46 6.82 -59.20 -6.46
CA HIS A 46 7.47 -58.35 -5.44
C HIS A 46 8.59 -57.57 -6.12
N PHE A 47 8.35 -56.29 -6.33
CA PHE A 47 9.38 -55.42 -6.92
C PHE A 47 10.58 -55.32 -5.99
N THR A 48 11.74 -55.75 -6.49
CA THR A 48 13.03 -55.60 -5.82
C THR A 48 13.57 -54.18 -5.82
N VAL A 49 12.93 -53.26 -6.53
CA VAL A 49 13.23 -51.83 -6.42
C VAL A 49 12.70 -51.33 -5.09
N PRO A 50 13.56 -50.86 -4.17
CA PRO A 50 13.14 -50.51 -2.82
C PRO A 50 11.94 -49.56 -2.89
N THR A 51 10.86 -49.90 -2.22
CA THR A 51 9.65 -49.07 -2.04
C THR A 51 9.99 -47.59 -1.73
N ILE A 52 11.14 -47.42 -1.10
CA ILE A 52 11.76 -46.14 -0.76
C ILE A 52 11.99 -45.27 -2.00
N VAL A 53 12.43 -45.83 -3.15
CA VAL A 53 12.72 -45.06 -4.37
C VAL A 53 11.43 -44.47 -4.94
N TRP A 54 10.35 -45.25 -4.98
CA TRP A 54 9.05 -44.79 -5.41
C TRP A 54 8.45 -43.74 -4.47
N MET A 55 8.62 -43.93 -3.15
CA MET A 55 8.20 -42.94 -2.14
C MET A 55 8.91 -41.62 -2.32
N VAL A 56 10.22 -41.64 -2.55
CA VAL A 56 11.01 -40.39 -2.77
C VAL A 56 10.58 -39.71 -4.06
N LEU A 57 10.44 -40.46 -5.16
CA LEU A 57 10.09 -39.90 -6.46
C LEU A 57 8.70 -39.23 -6.45
N PHE A 58 7.74 -39.90 -5.83
CA PHE A 58 6.37 -39.40 -5.67
C PHE A 58 6.30 -38.20 -4.73
N SER A 59 7.04 -38.22 -3.63
CA SER A 59 7.17 -37.10 -2.69
C SER A 59 7.77 -35.85 -3.36
N VAL A 60 8.79 -36.02 -4.20
CA VAL A 60 9.40 -34.91 -4.95
C VAL A 60 8.43 -34.31 -5.96
N VAL A 61 7.69 -35.15 -6.70
CA VAL A 61 6.72 -34.66 -7.70
C VAL A 61 5.55 -33.94 -7.06
N LEU A 62 4.93 -34.56 -6.05
CA LEU A 62 3.80 -33.95 -5.34
C LEU A 62 4.22 -32.74 -4.50
N GLY A 63 5.31 -32.86 -3.75
CA GLY A 63 5.83 -31.76 -2.94
C GLY A 63 6.26 -30.57 -3.79
N GLY A 64 6.91 -30.83 -4.94
CA GLY A 64 7.28 -29.82 -5.91
C GLY A 64 6.06 -29.14 -6.53
N GLY A 65 5.06 -29.91 -6.98
CA GLY A 65 3.82 -29.38 -7.55
C GLY A 65 3.07 -28.49 -6.56
N LEU A 66 2.95 -28.96 -5.33
CA LEU A 66 2.24 -28.24 -4.29
C LEU A 66 3.00 -26.99 -3.80
N SER A 67 4.34 -27.05 -3.78
CA SER A 67 5.20 -25.88 -3.51
C SER A 67 5.00 -24.78 -4.56
N ILE A 68 4.84 -25.13 -5.83
CA ILE A 68 4.55 -24.17 -6.91
C ILE A 68 3.17 -23.52 -6.71
N ILE A 69 2.17 -24.29 -6.33
CA ILE A 69 0.82 -23.80 -6.05
C ILE A 69 0.84 -22.84 -4.86
N MET A 70 1.47 -23.23 -3.76
CA MET A 70 1.65 -22.41 -2.56
C MET A 70 2.38 -21.12 -2.86
N SER A 71 3.45 -21.17 -3.65
CA SER A 71 4.18 -19.99 -4.08
C SER A 71 3.28 -18.99 -4.83
N ARG A 72 2.37 -19.48 -5.68
CA ARG A 72 1.44 -18.63 -6.42
C ARG A 72 0.38 -17.98 -5.54
N PHE A 73 -0.12 -18.71 -4.55
CA PHE A 73 -1.22 -18.21 -3.68
C PHE A 73 -0.72 -17.34 -2.54
N PHE A 74 0.50 -17.56 -2.01
CA PHE A 74 1.04 -16.80 -0.88
C PHE A 74 2.13 -15.81 -1.26
N LEU A 75 3.15 -16.21 -2.03
CA LEU A 75 4.26 -15.33 -2.35
C LEU A 75 3.86 -14.17 -3.30
N ARG A 76 3.06 -14.46 -4.31
CA ARG A 76 2.67 -13.44 -5.30
C ARG A 76 1.89 -12.27 -4.69
N PRO A 77 0.89 -12.47 -3.82
CA PRO A 77 0.20 -11.36 -3.15
C PRO A 77 1.14 -10.52 -2.30
N VAL A 78 2.05 -11.15 -1.55
CA VAL A 78 3.03 -10.43 -0.72
C VAL A 78 3.99 -9.59 -1.56
N THR A 79 4.54 -10.16 -2.64
CA THR A 79 5.43 -9.41 -3.55
C THR A 79 4.70 -8.30 -4.33
N ARG A 80 3.40 -8.47 -4.62
CA ARG A 80 2.57 -7.40 -5.17
C ARG A 80 2.41 -6.25 -4.18
N MET A 81 2.14 -6.57 -2.92
CA MET A 81 2.02 -5.57 -1.86
C MET A 81 3.34 -4.81 -1.66
N GLY A 82 4.48 -5.52 -1.65
CA GLY A 82 5.81 -4.88 -1.57
C GLY A 82 6.04 -3.87 -2.69
N ARG A 83 5.79 -4.27 -3.95
CA ARG A 83 5.92 -3.37 -5.11
C ARG A 83 4.94 -2.18 -5.08
N ALA A 84 3.74 -2.40 -4.56
CA ALA A 84 2.77 -1.32 -4.39
C ALA A 84 3.25 -0.31 -3.33
N MET A 85 3.83 -0.79 -2.22
CA MET A 85 4.43 0.05 -1.19
C MET A 85 5.61 0.89 -1.72
N GLU A 86 6.46 0.29 -2.57
CA GLU A 86 7.56 1.02 -3.24
C GLU A 86 7.05 2.17 -4.11
N ARG A 87 5.96 1.95 -4.86
CA ARG A 87 5.32 3.00 -5.67
C ARG A 87 4.75 4.12 -4.79
N VAL A 88 4.07 3.76 -3.69
CA VAL A 88 3.56 4.74 -2.73
C VAL A 88 4.70 5.54 -2.10
N ALA A 89 5.81 4.88 -1.75
CA ALA A 89 7.01 5.55 -1.24
C ALA A 89 7.64 6.51 -2.27
N ALA A 90 7.45 6.25 -3.56
CA ALA A 90 7.86 7.14 -4.66
C ALA A 90 6.85 8.26 -4.97
N GLY A 91 5.77 8.41 -4.16
CA GLY A 91 4.76 9.43 -4.33
C GLY A 91 3.57 9.04 -5.23
N ASP A 92 3.49 7.80 -5.69
CA ASP A 92 2.34 7.34 -6.48
C ASP A 92 1.22 6.82 -5.57
N PHE A 93 0.35 7.71 -5.15
CA PHE A 93 -0.81 7.36 -4.32
C PHE A 93 -2.03 6.87 -5.11
N THR A 94 -1.91 6.71 -6.43
CA THR A 94 -2.99 6.17 -7.27
C THR A 94 -3.06 4.66 -7.25
N VAL A 95 -2.02 4.00 -6.75
CA VAL A 95 -1.90 2.54 -6.68
C VAL A 95 -3.05 1.95 -5.88
N ARG A 96 -3.67 0.91 -6.45
CA ARG A 96 -4.69 0.11 -5.78
C ARG A 96 -4.36 -1.37 -5.94
N LEU A 97 -4.62 -2.12 -4.87
CA LEU A 97 -4.48 -3.56 -4.86
C LEU A 97 -5.86 -4.20 -4.90
N ASP A 98 -6.09 -5.00 -5.92
CA ASP A 98 -7.28 -5.83 -6.05
C ASP A 98 -6.86 -7.27 -6.30
N ASN A 99 -7.39 -8.18 -5.51
CA ASN A 99 -7.24 -9.62 -5.71
C ASN A 99 -8.45 -10.37 -5.16
N PRO A 100 -9.47 -10.61 -5.98
CA PRO A 100 -10.69 -11.30 -5.57
C PRO A 100 -10.44 -12.76 -5.11
N GLY A 101 -9.31 -13.36 -5.51
CA GLY A 101 -8.91 -14.73 -5.10
C GLY A 101 -7.98 -14.79 -3.87
N ALA A 102 -7.72 -13.67 -3.19
CA ALA A 102 -6.89 -13.68 -2.00
C ALA A 102 -7.61 -14.31 -0.80
N LEU A 103 -6.85 -15.01 0.05
CA LEU A 103 -7.33 -15.46 1.35
C LEU A 103 -7.78 -14.28 2.21
N GLY A 104 -8.69 -14.51 3.16
CA GLY A 104 -9.34 -13.47 3.95
C GLY A 104 -8.40 -12.41 4.52
N GLU A 105 -7.32 -12.82 5.17
CA GLU A 105 -6.33 -11.94 5.79
C GLU A 105 -5.57 -11.08 4.77
N MET A 106 -5.27 -11.64 3.61
CA MET A 106 -4.59 -10.90 2.55
C MET A 106 -5.52 -9.89 1.89
N ARG A 107 -6.81 -10.23 1.74
CA ARG A 107 -7.84 -9.32 1.26
C ARG A 107 -8.03 -8.13 2.21
N ASP A 108 -8.08 -8.40 3.53
CA ASP A 108 -8.16 -7.37 4.55
C ASP A 108 -6.93 -6.44 4.52
N SER A 109 -5.73 -7.02 4.35
CA SER A 109 -4.47 -6.27 4.20
C SER A 109 -4.50 -5.36 2.97
N TYR A 110 -5.03 -5.83 1.84
CA TYR A 110 -5.19 -5.02 0.63
C TYR A 110 -6.22 -3.90 0.83
N ALA A 111 -7.31 -4.17 1.55
CA ALA A 111 -8.32 -3.16 1.88
C ALA A 111 -7.73 -2.05 2.76
N HIS A 112 -6.94 -2.42 3.78
CA HIS A 112 -6.23 -1.47 4.63
C HIS A 112 -5.20 -0.65 3.86
N PHE A 113 -4.41 -1.29 3.00
CA PHE A 113 -3.48 -0.60 2.10
C PHE A 113 -4.20 0.42 1.21
N ASN A 114 -5.30 0.02 0.56
CA ASN A 114 -6.07 0.91 -0.29
C ASN A 114 -6.72 2.08 0.48
N THR A 115 -7.06 1.88 1.75
CA THR A 115 -7.58 2.95 2.61
C THR A 115 -6.48 3.93 2.97
N MET A 116 -5.29 3.43 3.33
CA MET A 116 -4.12 4.24 3.60
C MET A 116 -3.71 5.08 2.37
N THR A 117 -3.65 4.47 1.18
CA THR A 117 -3.26 5.20 -0.04
C THR A 117 -4.29 6.27 -0.44
N ARG A 118 -5.58 6.06 -0.15
CA ARG A 118 -6.60 7.10 -0.33
C ARG A 118 -6.41 8.27 0.62
N ALA A 119 -6.11 8.00 1.87
CA ALA A 119 -5.86 9.04 2.87
C ALA A 119 -4.62 9.88 2.50
N LEU A 120 -3.53 9.22 2.04
CA LEU A 120 -2.33 9.90 1.57
C LEU A 120 -2.61 10.78 0.34
N ALA A 121 -3.33 10.27 -0.66
CA ALA A 121 -3.72 11.04 -1.84
C ALA A 121 -4.57 12.28 -1.48
N ALA A 122 -5.50 12.13 -0.54
CA ALA A 122 -6.32 13.26 -0.06
C ALA A 122 -5.45 14.32 0.65
N THR A 123 -4.47 13.90 1.45
CA THR A 123 -3.54 14.80 2.13
C THR A 123 -2.66 15.55 1.14
N GLU A 124 -2.14 14.89 0.11
CA GLU A 124 -1.35 15.50 -0.95
C GLU A 124 -2.17 16.58 -1.71
N THR A 125 -3.42 16.26 -2.07
CA THR A 125 -4.31 17.22 -2.74
C THR A 125 -4.55 18.42 -1.85
N LEU A 126 -4.91 18.22 -0.58
CA LEU A 126 -5.11 19.32 0.38
C LEU A 126 -3.86 20.18 0.55
N GLN A 127 -2.68 19.57 0.61
CA GLN A 127 -1.42 20.30 0.70
C GLN A 127 -1.14 21.14 -0.56
N SER A 128 -1.39 20.58 -1.74
CA SER A 128 -1.23 21.28 -3.02
C SER A 128 -2.19 22.47 -3.13
N ASP A 129 -3.47 22.23 -2.80
CA ASP A 129 -4.49 23.28 -2.80
C ASP A 129 -4.18 24.39 -1.78
N PHE A 130 -3.70 24.00 -0.60
CA PHE A 130 -3.27 24.95 0.43
C PHE A 130 -2.14 25.84 -0.08
N ILE A 131 -1.07 25.27 -0.64
CA ILE A 131 0.08 26.01 -1.18
C ILE A 131 -0.39 26.96 -2.31
N SER A 132 -1.25 26.47 -3.21
CA SER A 132 -1.79 27.26 -4.31
C SER A 132 -2.60 28.45 -3.79
N ASN A 133 -3.53 28.20 -2.89
CA ASN A 133 -4.40 29.24 -2.31
C ASN A 133 -3.59 30.28 -1.52
N VAL A 134 -2.65 29.83 -0.69
CA VAL A 134 -1.75 30.73 0.05
C VAL A 134 -0.95 31.60 -0.92
N SER A 135 -0.40 31.00 -1.97
CA SER A 135 0.37 31.77 -3.00
C SER A 135 -0.49 32.82 -3.66
N HIS A 136 -1.73 32.53 -4.00
CA HIS A 136 -2.67 33.49 -4.56
C HIS A 136 -3.04 34.63 -3.59
N GLU A 137 -3.30 34.27 -2.32
CA GLU A 137 -3.63 35.24 -1.27
C GLU A 137 -2.46 36.20 -0.95
N PHE A 138 -1.21 35.74 -1.10
CA PHE A 138 -0.01 36.59 -0.99
C PHE A 138 0.23 37.45 -2.22
N LYS A 139 0.05 36.89 -3.42
CA LYS A 139 0.36 37.58 -4.67
C LYS A 139 -0.47 38.87 -4.85
N THR A 140 -1.75 38.84 -4.49
CA THR A 140 -2.66 39.96 -4.65
C THR A 140 -2.23 41.21 -3.88
N PRO A 141 -2.00 41.16 -2.54
CA PRO A 141 -1.55 42.33 -1.80
C PRO A 141 -0.11 42.76 -2.17
N ILE A 142 0.78 41.84 -2.54
CA ILE A 142 2.14 42.17 -3.00
C ILE A 142 2.07 42.98 -4.29
N ASN A 143 1.33 42.54 -5.29
CA ASN A 143 1.18 43.25 -6.54
C ASN A 143 0.54 44.66 -6.33
N ALA A 144 -0.40 44.76 -5.39
CA ALA A 144 -1.00 46.06 -5.04
C ALA A 144 0.03 47.00 -4.40
N ILE A 145 0.85 46.51 -3.47
CA ILE A 145 1.94 47.28 -2.85
C ILE A 145 2.92 47.77 -3.92
N GLU A 146 3.35 46.87 -4.81
CA GLU A 146 4.29 47.18 -5.90
C GLU A 146 3.70 48.20 -6.86
N GLY A 147 2.43 48.04 -7.25
CA GLY A 147 1.76 49.03 -8.13
C GLY A 147 1.63 50.40 -7.50
N TYR A 148 1.25 50.52 -6.23
CA TYR A 148 1.17 51.82 -5.56
C TYR A 148 2.55 52.42 -5.28
N ALA A 149 3.57 51.59 -5.01
CA ALA A 149 4.95 52.05 -4.87
C ALA A 149 5.48 52.62 -6.19
N SER A 150 5.20 51.98 -7.34
CA SER A 150 5.60 52.48 -8.66
C SER A 150 4.91 53.79 -9.03
N LEU A 151 3.67 53.99 -8.59
CA LEU A 151 2.98 55.28 -8.77
C LEU A 151 3.67 56.43 -8.00
N LEU A 152 4.28 56.12 -6.85
CA LEU A 152 5.03 57.12 -6.08
C LEU A 152 6.34 57.56 -6.74
N GLU A 153 6.92 56.74 -7.63
CA GLU A 153 8.11 57.10 -8.42
C GLU A 153 7.83 58.19 -9.50
N GLY A 154 6.55 58.37 -9.88
CA GLY A 154 6.12 59.30 -10.92
C GLY A 154 5.88 60.74 -10.47
N GLU A 155 6.35 61.16 -9.30
CA GLU A 155 6.12 62.49 -8.72
C GLU A 155 4.62 62.87 -8.59
N PRO A 156 3.81 62.08 -7.87
CA PRO A 156 2.38 62.32 -7.68
C PRO A 156 2.12 63.57 -6.85
N SER A 157 0.91 64.13 -6.97
CA SER A 157 0.44 65.25 -6.13
C SER A 157 0.43 64.81 -4.64
N PRO A 158 0.47 65.73 -3.66
CA PRO A 158 0.45 65.41 -2.24
C PRO A 158 -0.75 64.57 -1.80
N GLU A 159 -1.89 64.71 -2.48
CA GLU A 159 -3.12 63.97 -2.23
C GLU A 159 -3.00 62.53 -2.74
N GLU A 160 -2.49 62.35 -3.95
CA GLU A 160 -2.22 61.02 -4.54
C GLU A 160 -1.15 60.26 -3.74
N GLN A 161 -0.12 60.96 -3.30
CA GLN A 161 0.94 60.35 -2.44
C GLN A 161 0.35 59.79 -1.15
N ARG A 162 -0.53 60.54 -0.44
CA ARG A 162 -1.22 60.06 0.76
C ARG A 162 -2.07 58.85 0.47
N ALA A 163 -2.83 58.86 -0.63
CA ALA A 163 -3.67 57.75 -1.03
C ALA A 163 -2.86 56.48 -1.32
N CYS A 164 -1.73 56.59 -2.02
CA CYS A 164 -0.83 55.47 -2.29
C CYS A 164 -0.24 54.87 -1.01
N VAL A 165 0.26 55.71 -0.09
CA VAL A 165 0.81 55.28 1.18
C VAL A 165 -0.25 54.54 2.03
N GLU A 166 -1.48 55.06 2.09
CA GLU A 166 -2.57 54.40 2.80
C GLU A 166 -2.86 53.00 2.24
N LYS A 167 -2.90 52.86 0.91
CA LYS A 167 -3.11 51.55 0.22
C LYS A 167 -1.96 50.60 0.46
N ILE A 168 -0.74 51.07 0.46
CA ILE A 168 0.45 50.23 0.80
C ILE A 168 0.32 49.71 2.25
N LEU A 169 0.07 50.61 3.19
CA LEU A 169 -0.08 50.24 4.61
C LEU A 169 -1.25 49.25 4.83
N PHE A 170 -2.37 49.45 4.13
CA PHE A 170 -3.50 48.52 4.20
C PHE A 170 -3.11 47.11 3.74
N ASN A 171 -2.45 46.98 2.59
CA ASN A 171 -2.04 45.71 2.05
C ASN A 171 -0.92 45.07 2.88
N THR A 172 -0.02 45.85 3.47
CA THR A 172 1.01 45.33 4.40
C THR A 172 0.39 44.76 5.67
N ARG A 173 -0.62 45.43 6.25
CA ARG A 173 -1.36 44.92 7.40
C ARG A 173 -2.11 43.63 7.07
N ARG A 174 -2.70 43.56 5.88
CA ARG A 174 -3.36 42.34 5.38
C ARG A 174 -2.37 41.18 5.26
N LEU A 175 -1.17 41.40 4.72
CA LEU A 175 -0.10 40.41 4.66
C LEU A 175 0.31 39.93 6.08
N SER A 176 0.48 40.86 7.01
CA SER A 176 0.82 40.50 8.41
C SER A 176 -0.27 39.65 9.07
N ALA A 177 -1.54 39.95 8.78
CA ALA A 177 -2.65 39.11 9.31
C ALA A 177 -2.66 37.71 8.70
N LEU A 178 -2.34 37.55 7.41
CA LEU A 178 -2.22 36.24 6.77
C LEU A 178 -1.10 35.41 7.40
N THR A 179 0.06 35.99 7.69
CA THR A 179 1.18 35.28 8.34
C THR A 179 0.94 34.97 9.81
N GLY A 180 0.13 35.75 10.51
CA GLY A 180 -0.21 35.52 11.92
C GLY A 180 -1.26 34.42 12.13
N ASN A 181 -1.94 33.97 11.07
CA ASN A 181 -2.96 32.91 11.09
C ASN A 181 -2.46 31.57 10.52
N ILE A 182 -1.20 31.46 10.13
CA ILE A 182 -0.53 30.25 9.66
C ILE A 182 0.31 29.67 10.79
#